data_fca3ca72f4a55d46570fc1e2b64cde3a
#
_entry.id   fca3ca72f4a55d46570fc1e2b64cde3a
#
_cell.length_a   1.000
_cell.length_b   1.000
_cell.length_c   1.000
_cell.angle_alpha   90.00
_cell.angle_beta   90.00
_cell.angle_gamma   90.00
#
_symmetry.space_group_name_H-M   'P 1'
#
loop_
_entity.id
_entity.type
_entity.pdbx_description
1 polymer ?
#
loop_
_entity_poly.entity_id
_entity_poly.type
_entity_poly.pdbx_seq_one_letter_code
_entity_poly.pdbx_strand_id
1 'polypeptide(L)'
;MSTSQESHQIIQQTYKRLMKVLLVITICILPTSMFASNSFYASALNVFNEENFEKAIKYLEKDIVFNPKSSESYILLGKSYEGLEDKDNALKYYEIAFTLIPHNLELNFLIGKVSYELGLIEQYAEQISNLEILCETSCEEIVKLKDLAE
;
A
#
# COMPACT_ATOMS: atom_id res chain seq x y z
N MET A 1 -57.19 -35.42 10.40
CA MET A 1 -56.55 -34.14 10.70
C MET A 1 -55.03 -34.23 10.86
N SER A 2 -54.41 -35.36 10.62
CA SER A 2 -52.95 -35.60 10.83
C SER A 2 -52.04 -35.20 9.63
N THR A 3 -52.54 -35.36 8.41
CA THR A 3 -51.73 -35.19 7.15
C THR A 3 -51.32 -33.76 6.82
N SER A 4 -52.03 -32.77 7.34
CA SER A 4 -51.71 -31.33 7.06
C SER A 4 -50.52 -30.86 7.93
N GLN A 5 -50.30 -31.38 9.12
CA GLN A 5 -49.20 -30.99 9.96
C GLN A 5 -47.86 -31.64 9.52
N GLU A 6 -47.90 -32.87 9.01
CA GLU A 6 -46.70 -33.56 8.47
C GLU A 6 -46.19 -32.89 7.22
N SER A 7 -47.08 -32.45 6.31
CA SER A 7 -46.70 -31.73 5.11
C SER A 7 -46.00 -30.38 5.43
N HIS A 8 -46.50 -29.67 6.44
CA HIS A 8 -45.90 -28.41 6.91
C HIS A 8 -44.50 -28.61 7.50
N GLN A 9 -44.28 -29.68 8.24
CA GLN A 9 -42.95 -29.99 8.81
C GLN A 9 -41.94 -30.36 7.72
N ILE A 10 -42.35 -31.11 6.71
CA ILE A 10 -41.47 -31.50 5.59
C ILE A 10 -41.06 -30.25 4.76
N ILE A 11 -41.99 -29.34 4.50
CA ILE A 11 -41.72 -28.09 3.80
C ILE A 11 -40.73 -27.21 4.57
N GLN A 12 -40.90 -27.09 5.88
CA GLN A 12 -40.01 -26.32 6.73
C GLN A 12 -38.57 -26.90 6.80
N GLN A 13 -38.46 -28.23 6.82
CA GLN A 13 -37.19 -28.92 6.82
C GLN A 13 -36.43 -28.77 5.49
N THR A 14 -37.15 -28.89 4.37
CA THR A 14 -36.56 -28.67 3.03
C THR A 14 -36.12 -27.25 2.82
N TYR A 15 -36.92 -26.27 3.25
CA TYR A 15 -36.57 -24.86 3.21
C TYR A 15 -35.30 -24.54 4.01
N LYS A 16 -35.17 -25.08 5.25
CA LYS A 16 -33.96 -24.89 6.06
C LYS A 16 -32.71 -25.53 5.43
N ARG A 17 -32.86 -26.67 4.74
CA ARG A 17 -31.74 -27.29 3.99
C ARG A 17 -31.35 -26.46 2.77
N LEU A 18 -32.30 -25.95 1.98
CA LEU A 18 -32.07 -25.08 0.84
C LEU A 18 -31.39 -23.77 1.25
N MET A 19 -31.84 -23.14 2.34
CA MET A 19 -31.23 -21.93 2.89
C MET A 19 -29.77 -22.16 3.33
N LYS A 20 -29.45 -23.28 3.92
CA LYS A 20 -28.06 -23.66 4.30
C LYS A 20 -27.17 -23.84 3.05
N VAL A 21 -27.69 -24.50 2.02
CA VAL A 21 -26.95 -24.70 0.76
C VAL A 21 -26.72 -23.37 0.04
N LEU A 22 -27.73 -22.49 -0.02
CA LEU A 22 -27.60 -21.14 -0.59
C LEU A 22 -26.59 -20.29 0.18
N LEU A 23 -26.56 -20.41 1.51
CA LEU A 23 -25.61 -19.66 2.36
C LEU A 23 -24.17 -20.13 2.16
N VAL A 24 -23.95 -21.42 1.94
CA VAL A 24 -22.63 -21.98 1.62
C VAL A 24 -22.17 -21.54 0.22
N ILE A 25 -23.09 -21.52 -0.75
CA ILE A 25 -22.77 -21.08 -2.12
C ILE A 25 -22.42 -19.59 -2.16
N THR A 26 -23.12 -18.72 -1.39
CA THR A 26 -22.82 -17.29 -1.30
C THR A 26 -21.47 -17.02 -0.64
N ILE A 27 -21.02 -17.83 0.32
CA ILE A 27 -19.71 -17.71 0.95
C ILE A 27 -18.58 -18.13 -0.01
N CYS A 28 -18.83 -19.10 -0.90
CA CYS A 28 -17.83 -19.54 -1.90
C CYS A 28 -17.64 -18.58 -3.08
N ILE A 29 -18.53 -17.57 -3.27
CA ILE A 29 -18.45 -16.61 -4.38
C ILE A 29 -17.78 -15.29 -3.94
N LEU A 30 -17.34 -15.18 -2.69
CA LEU A 30 -16.57 -14.00 -2.26
C LEU A 30 -15.29 -13.90 -3.12
N PRO A 31 -15.06 -12.76 -3.78
CA PRO A 31 -13.91 -12.63 -4.66
C PRO A 31 -12.61 -12.80 -3.86
N THR A 32 -11.85 -13.83 -4.19
CA THR A 32 -10.51 -14.10 -3.63
C THR A 32 -9.48 -13.02 -3.96
N SER A 33 -9.87 -12.00 -4.73
CA SER A 33 -9.03 -10.88 -5.16
C SER A 33 -8.57 -9.98 -4.00
N MET A 34 -9.28 -9.92 -2.88
CA MET A 34 -8.86 -9.13 -1.71
C MET A 34 -7.67 -9.74 -0.94
N PHE A 35 -7.43 -11.06 -1.08
CA PHE A 35 -6.30 -11.71 -0.41
C PHE A 35 -5.01 -11.69 -1.21
N ALA A 36 -5.07 -11.43 -2.53
CA ALA A 36 -3.90 -11.49 -3.41
C ALA A 36 -3.00 -10.25 -3.27
N SER A 37 -3.56 -9.05 -3.06
CA SER A 37 -2.77 -7.82 -2.94
C SER A 37 -1.93 -7.80 -1.66
N ASN A 38 -2.52 -8.19 -0.52
CA ASN A 38 -1.78 -8.29 0.75
C ASN A 38 -0.65 -9.33 0.69
N SER A 39 -0.72 -10.35 -0.18
CA SER A 39 0.32 -11.34 -0.33
C SER A 39 1.55 -10.82 -1.09
N PHE A 40 1.38 -9.98 -2.11
CA PHE A 40 2.50 -9.43 -2.88
C PHE A 40 3.26 -8.37 -2.09
N TYR A 41 2.57 -7.44 -1.44
CA TYR A 41 3.19 -6.45 -0.56
C TYR A 41 3.94 -7.12 0.61
N ALA A 42 3.30 -8.07 1.31
CA ALA A 42 3.95 -8.78 2.41
C ALA A 42 5.19 -9.57 1.95
N SER A 43 5.11 -10.20 0.76
CA SER A 43 6.25 -10.89 0.16
C SER A 43 7.38 -9.93 -0.21
N ALA A 44 7.02 -8.74 -0.73
CA ALA A 44 7.98 -7.68 -1.04
C ALA A 44 8.69 -7.18 0.21
N LEU A 45 7.92 -6.89 1.27
CA LEU A 45 8.47 -6.40 2.55
C LEU A 45 9.45 -7.41 3.17
N ASN A 46 9.14 -8.70 3.11
CA ASN A 46 10.04 -9.74 3.62
C ASN A 46 11.39 -9.72 2.90
N VAL A 47 11.37 -9.72 1.55
CA VAL A 47 12.63 -9.75 0.77
C VAL A 47 13.33 -8.39 0.77
N PHE A 48 12.62 -7.28 0.97
CA PHE A 48 13.20 -5.97 1.20
C PHE A 48 14.02 -5.94 2.50
N ASN A 49 13.49 -6.53 3.58
CA ASN A 49 14.18 -6.64 4.86
C ASN A 49 15.43 -7.58 4.79
N GLU A 50 15.48 -8.44 3.76
CA GLU A 50 16.65 -9.26 3.40
C GLU A 50 17.61 -8.52 2.45
N GLU A 51 17.40 -7.22 2.21
CA GLU A 51 18.14 -6.38 1.25
C GLU A 51 18.12 -6.89 -0.20
N ASN A 52 17.13 -7.74 -0.53
CA ASN A 52 16.95 -8.24 -1.89
C ASN A 52 16.01 -7.32 -2.67
N PHE A 53 16.53 -6.14 -3.00
CA PHE A 53 15.74 -5.04 -3.57
C PHE A 53 15.16 -5.37 -4.95
N GLU A 54 15.91 -6.07 -5.82
CA GLU A 54 15.41 -6.46 -7.15
C GLU A 54 14.20 -7.41 -7.04
N LYS A 55 14.20 -8.29 -6.04
CA LYS A 55 13.09 -9.20 -5.82
C LYS A 55 11.91 -8.47 -5.19
N ALA A 56 12.16 -7.51 -4.30
CA ALA A 56 11.12 -6.65 -3.73
C ALA A 56 10.40 -5.88 -4.83
N ILE A 57 11.13 -5.24 -5.75
CA ILE A 57 10.58 -4.53 -6.91
C ILE A 57 9.62 -5.42 -7.71
N LYS A 58 10.04 -6.66 -8.05
CA LYS A 58 9.20 -7.59 -8.82
C LYS A 58 7.88 -7.96 -8.13
N TYR A 59 7.87 -8.03 -6.80
CA TYR A 59 6.63 -8.26 -6.04
C TYR A 59 5.78 -7.00 -5.99
N LEU A 60 6.39 -5.83 -5.79
CA LEU A 60 5.68 -4.55 -5.72
C LEU A 60 5.06 -4.15 -7.06
N GLU A 61 5.76 -4.39 -8.17
CA GLU A 61 5.21 -4.19 -9.51
C GLU A 61 3.95 -5.03 -9.75
N LYS A 62 3.90 -6.25 -9.21
CA LYS A 62 2.66 -7.04 -9.24
C LYS A 62 1.60 -6.46 -8.32
N ASP A 63 1.99 -6.00 -7.12
CA ASP A 63 1.04 -5.43 -6.16
C ASP A 63 0.34 -4.21 -6.73
N ILE A 64 1.05 -3.27 -7.34
CA ILE A 64 0.46 -2.05 -7.90
C ILE A 64 -0.46 -2.31 -9.11
N VAL A 65 -0.33 -3.44 -9.80
CA VAL A 65 -1.27 -3.86 -10.86
C VAL A 65 -2.65 -4.17 -10.26
N PHE A 66 -2.69 -4.83 -9.10
CA PHE A 66 -3.94 -5.18 -8.42
C PHE A 66 -4.42 -4.06 -7.51
N ASN A 67 -3.51 -3.26 -6.97
CA ASN A 67 -3.79 -2.17 -6.04
C ASN A 67 -3.07 -0.87 -6.45
N PRO A 68 -3.51 -0.21 -7.53
CA PRO A 68 -2.83 0.97 -8.09
C PRO A 68 -2.89 2.23 -7.21
N LYS A 69 -3.61 2.17 -6.09
CA LYS A 69 -3.71 3.26 -5.10
C LYS A 69 -3.00 2.94 -3.78
N SER A 70 -2.17 1.90 -3.75
CA SER A 70 -1.35 1.57 -2.57
C SER A 70 -0.16 2.53 -2.48
N SER A 71 -0.28 3.58 -1.70
CA SER A 71 0.83 4.50 -1.39
C SER A 71 2.01 3.76 -0.77
N GLU A 72 1.74 2.77 0.08
CA GLU A 72 2.75 1.95 0.73
C GLU A 72 3.60 1.16 -0.27
N SER A 73 2.98 0.61 -1.31
CA SER A 73 3.69 -0.13 -2.35
C SER A 73 4.60 0.79 -3.18
N TYR A 74 4.14 2.00 -3.48
CA TYR A 74 4.97 2.98 -4.17
C TYR A 74 6.13 3.50 -3.30
N ILE A 75 5.89 3.74 -2.01
CA ILE A 75 6.97 4.12 -1.08
C ILE A 75 8.01 3.00 -0.99
N LEU A 76 7.58 1.75 -0.86
CA LEU A 76 8.51 0.63 -0.77
C LEU A 76 9.25 0.36 -2.10
N LEU A 77 8.62 0.66 -3.26
CA LEU A 77 9.31 0.70 -4.56
C LEU A 77 10.41 1.75 -4.57
N GLY A 78 10.11 2.98 -4.16
CA GLY A 78 11.10 4.04 -4.05
C GLY A 78 12.27 3.64 -3.17
N LYS A 79 12.00 3.11 -1.96
CA LYS A 79 13.03 2.62 -1.04
C LYS A 79 13.85 1.46 -1.63
N SER A 80 13.23 0.58 -2.40
CA SER A 80 13.94 -0.53 -3.07
C SER A 80 14.88 -0.02 -4.15
N TYR A 81 14.49 1.02 -4.91
CA TYR A 81 15.35 1.66 -5.90
C TYR A 81 16.48 2.47 -5.23
N GLU A 82 16.22 3.13 -4.09
CA GLU A 82 17.30 3.73 -3.29
C GLU A 82 18.34 2.67 -2.83
N GLY A 83 17.88 1.50 -2.40
CA GLY A 83 18.77 0.39 -2.03
C GLY A 83 19.63 -0.12 -3.19
N LEU A 84 19.19 0.11 -4.44
CA LEU A 84 19.97 -0.15 -5.66
C LEU A 84 20.75 1.07 -6.17
N GLU A 85 20.78 2.17 -5.41
CA GLU A 85 21.39 3.47 -5.80
C GLU A 85 20.76 4.12 -7.05
N ASP A 86 19.59 3.63 -7.49
CA ASP A 86 18.83 4.17 -8.62
C ASP A 86 17.89 5.29 -8.13
N LYS A 87 18.48 6.47 -7.90
CA LYS A 87 17.80 7.62 -7.33
C LYS A 87 16.71 8.19 -8.24
N ASP A 88 16.88 8.11 -9.56
CA ASP A 88 15.89 8.59 -10.52
C ASP A 88 14.58 7.78 -10.42
N ASN A 89 14.68 6.46 -10.39
CA ASN A 89 13.50 5.62 -10.19
C ASN A 89 12.95 5.74 -8.76
N ALA A 90 13.79 5.90 -7.74
CA ALA A 90 13.35 6.14 -6.39
C ALA A 90 12.47 7.39 -6.32
N LEU A 91 12.95 8.52 -6.83
CA LEU A 91 12.20 9.78 -6.87
C LEU A 91 10.87 9.63 -7.61
N LYS A 92 10.88 9.02 -8.80
CA LYS A 92 9.68 8.76 -9.59
C LYS A 92 8.59 8.03 -8.79
N TYR A 93 8.94 6.99 -8.04
CA TYR A 93 7.95 6.23 -7.27
C TYR A 93 7.50 6.97 -6.01
N TYR A 94 8.35 7.74 -5.38
CA TYR A 94 7.96 8.65 -4.30
C TYR A 94 6.98 9.73 -4.78
N GLU A 95 7.21 10.33 -5.94
CA GLU A 95 6.29 11.30 -6.52
C GLU A 95 4.91 10.71 -6.83
N ILE A 96 4.84 9.46 -7.30
CA ILE A 96 3.56 8.76 -7.47
C ILE A 96 2.87 8.59 -6.10
N ALA A 97 3.58 8.15 -5.08
CA ALA A 97 3.04 8.04 -3.72
C ALA A 97 2.56 9.41 -3.19
N PHE A 98 3.30 10.47 -3.48
CA PHE A 98 2.97 11.84 -3.07
C PHE A 98 1.62 12.31 -3.66
N THR A 99 1.30 11.93 -4.90
CA THR A 99 -0.02 12.23 -5.48
C THR A 99 -1.18 11.60 -4.72
N LEU A 100 -0.91 10.51 -3.98
CA LEU A 100 -1.92 9.78 -3.18
C LEU A 100 -2.00 10.31 -1.75
N ILE A 101 -0.86 10.67 -1.15
CA ILE A 101 -0.76 11.08 0.27
C ILE A 101 0.18 12.30 0.44
N PRO A 102 -0.17 13.49 -0.08
CA PRO A 102 0.73 14.65 -0.13
C PRO A 102 1.12 15.20 1.25
N HIS A 103 0.36 14.90 2.30
CA HIS A 103 0.61 15.39 3.65
C HIS A 103 1.37 14.38 4.54
N ASN A 104 2.00 13.36 3.96
CA ASN A 104 2.80 12.40 4.71
C ASN A 104 4.21 12.97 4.95
N LEU A 105 4.60 13.11 6.23
CA LEU A 105 5.89 13.71 6.62
C LEU A 105 7.08 12.90 6.11
N GLU A 106 7.06 11.59 6.30
CA GLU A 106 8.13 10.69 5.83
C GLU A 106 8.34 10.81 4.32
N LEU A 107 7.25 10.87 3.56
CA LEU A 107 7.32 10.93 2.09
C LEU A 107 7.88 12.26 1.61
N ASN A 108 7.48 13.39 2.22
CA ASN A 108 8.09 14.71 1.92
C ASN A 108 9.59 14.70 2.24
N PHE A 109 10.01 14.08 3.35
CA PHE A 109 11.41 13.91 3.67
C PHE A 109 12.15 13.06 2.63
N LEU A 110 11.60 11.90 2.23
CA LEU A 110 12.22 11.01 1.23
C LEU A 110 12.41 11.70 -0.12
N ILE A 111 11.38 12.43 -0.60
CA ILE A 111 11.49 13.22 -1.84
C ILE A 111 12.55 14.30 -1.71
N GLY A 112 12.53 15.07 -0.62
CA GLY A 112 13.52 16.13 -0.38
C GLY A 112 14.95 15.59 -0.34
N LYS A 113 15.17 14.48 0.37
CA LYS A 113 16.48 13.81 0.46
C LYS A 113 17.00 13.41 -0.92
N VAL A 114 16.20 12.66 -1.69
CA VAL A 114 16.61 12.18 -3.01
C VAL A 114 16.77 13.36 -3.99
N SER A 115 15.92 14.39 -3.90
CA SER A 115 16.06 15.61 -4.71
C SER A 115 17.38 16.34 -4.42
N TYR A 116 17.77 16.47 -3.16
CA TYR A 116 19.05 17.05 -2.78
C TYR A 116 20.22 16.24 -3.36
N GLU A 117 20.20 14.92 -3.23
CA GLU A 117 21.22 14.00 -3.74
C GLU A 117 21.34 13.98 -5.27
N LEU A 118 20.25 14.32 -5.98
CA LEU A 118 20.21 14.50 -7.43
C LEU A 118 20.56 15.93 -7.88
N GLY A 119 20.76 16.87 -6.94
CA GLY A 119 21.01 18.26 -7.22
C GLY A 119 19.78 19.06 -7.67
N LEU A 120 18.57 18.54 -7.44
CA LEU A 120 17.29 19.18 -7.75
C LEU A 120 16.91 20.18 -6.64
N ILE A 121 17.65 21.27 -6.54
CA ILE A 121 17.61 22.20 -5.41
C ILE A 121 16.24 22.86 -5.25
N GLU A 122 15.54 23.15 -6.33
CA GLU A 122 14.19 23.74 -6.28
C GLU A 122 13.18 22.78 -5.65
N GLN A 123 13.20 21.51 -6.06
CA GLN A 123 12.33 20.47 -5.48
C GLN A 123 12.68 20.17 -4.02
N TYR A 124 13.96 20.15 -3.68
CA TYR A 124 14.43 20.05 -2.30
C TYR A 124 13.86 21.18 -1.42
N ALA A 125 13.97 22.45 -1.89
CA ALA A 125 13.44 23.61 -1.17
C ALA A 125 11.90 23.57 -1.03
N GLU A 126 11.20 23.07 -2.04
CA GLU A 126 9.76 22.84 -1.98
C GLU A 126 9.39 21.86 -0.86
N GLN A 127 10.13 20.75 -0.74
CA GLN A 127 9.83 19.77 0.32
C GLN A 127 10.12 20.30 1.73
N ILE A 128 11.15 21.13 1.90
CA ILE A 128 11.37 21.87 3.15
C ILE A 128 10.17 22.75 3.48
N SER A 129 9.69 23.54 2.52
CA SER A 129 8.52 24.40 2.71
C SER A 129 7.25 23.60 3.06
N ASN A 130 7.03 22.48 2.39
CA ASN A 130 5.91 21.57 2.71
C ASN A 130 6.00 21.03 4.14
N LEU A 131 7.18 20.59 4.57
CA LEU A 131 7.41 20.12 5.94
C LEU A 131 7.22 21.23 6.96
N GLU A 132 7.64 22.47 6.68
CA GLU A 132 7.40 23.64 7.56
C GLU A 132 5.91 23.92 7.76
N ILE A 133 5.09 23.70 6.72
CA ILE A 133 3.64 23.87 6.80
C ILE A 133 2.99 22.71 7.57
N LEU A 134 3.47 21.48 7.35
CA LEU A 134 2.90 20.28 7.96
C LEU A 134 3.29 20.14 9.45
N CYS A 135 4.46 20.63 9.81
CA CYS A 135 4.95 20.62 11.18
C CYS A 135 4.60 21.96 11.86
N GLU A 136 3.65 22.00 12.75
CA GLU A 136 3.30 23.21 13.51
C GLU A 136 4.48 23.78 14.34
N THR A 137 5.41 22.91 14.69
CA THR A 137 6.71 23.21 15.33
C THR A 137 7.79 22.42 14.59
N SER A 138 9.06 22.46 14.97
CA SER A 138 10.11 21.67 14.32
C SER A 138 9.83 20.17 14.48
N CYS A 139 9.75 19.43 13.38
CA CYS A 139 9.68 17.99 13.37
C CYS A 139 11.05 17.38 12.98
N GLU A 140 11.25 16.10 13.30
CA GLU A 140 12.53 15.41 13.08
C GLU A 140 12.91 15.36 11.59
N GLU A 141 11.91 15.22 10.72
CA GLU A 141 12.07 15.15 9.26
C GLU A 141 12.67 16.43 8.69
N ILE A 142 12.23 17.60 9.16
CA ILE A 142 12.74 18.88 8.66
C ILE A 142 14.17 19.13 9.14
N VAL A 143 14.49 18.74 10.38
CA VAL A 143 15.85 18.86 10.93
C VAL A 143 16.80 17.97 10.11
N LYS A 144 16.45 16.70 9.95
CA LYS A 144 17.25 15.75 9.15
C LYS A 144 17.45 16.23 7.72
N LEU A 145 16.43 16.83 7.11
CA LEU A 145 16.51 17.29 5.72
C LEU A 145 17.42 18.51 5.59
N LYS A 146 17.39 19.44 6.55
CA LYS A 146 18.27 20.63 6.56
C LYS A 146 19.73 20.24 6.85
N ASP A 147 19.97 19.28 7.73
CA ASP A 147 21.32 18.79 8.06
C ASP A 147 22.05 18.15 6.87
N LEU A 148 21.33 17.70 5.83
CA LEU A 148 21.94 17.19 4.60
C LEU A 148 22.69 18.26 3.78
N ALA A 149 22.32 19.53 3.98
CA ALA A 149 22.85 20.66 3.20
C ALA A 149 23.96 21.44 3.93
N GLU A 150 24.31 21.07 5.17
CA GLU A 150 25.39 21.65 5.97
C GLU A 150 26.71 20.89 5.81
#